data_9e1dce7991a48795fe8ead77c3712879
#
_entry.id   9e1dce7991a48795fe8ead77c3712879
#
_cell.length_a   1.000
_cell.length_b   1.000
_cell.length_c   1.000
_cell.angle_alpha   90.00
_cell.angle_beta   90.00
_cell.angle_gamma   90.00
#
_symmetry.space_group_name_H-M   'P 1'
#
loop_
_entity.id
_entity.type
_entity.pdbx_description
1 polymer ?
#
loop_
_entity_poly.entity_id
_entity_poly.type
_entity_poly.pdbx_seq_one_letter_code
_entity_poly.pdbx_strand_id
1 'polypeptide(L)'
;DSLLNREILATVRFTSTPANTGKYGGELVNEQTVYFQKAPDGKMLLRSRLLINKADSVDNINRAITISNEDPIIAAFKIENLANKASKIKVGSFFLEDNVALGPDRMQKTQMGLQALLPANSYIESIKTFPMNTEVRTVKTWMASSSTNAAAALTGKVTLGLNVSFVLLPSSPMSSRLFD
;
A
#
# COMPACT_ATOMS: atom_id res chain seq x y z
N ASP A 1 -12.95 -16.50 0.26
CA ASP A 1 -13.25 -15.83 -1.04
C ASP A 1 -14.22 -14.63 -0.93
N SER A 2 -14.81 -14.34 0.23
CA SER A 2 -15.74 -13.20 0.43
C SER A 2 -15.07 -11.82 0.31
N LEU A 3 -13.74 -11.75 0.39
CA LEU A 3 -12.97 -10.51 0.24
C LEU A 3 -12.44 -10.28 -1.19
N LEU A 4 -12.62 -11.25 -2.10
CA LEU A 4 -12.17 -11.09 -3.48
C LEU A 4 -12.96 -9.97 -4.17
N ASN A 5 -12.24 -9.13 -4.92
CA ASN A 5 -12.76 -7.96 -5.64
C ASN A 5 -13.47 -6.93 -4.75
N ARG A 6 -13.36 -7.05 -3.41
CA ARG A 6 -13.81 -6.03 -2.46
C ARG A 6 -12.77 -4.92 -2.36
N GLU A 7 -13.24 -3.69 -2.39
CA GLU A 7 -12.40 -2.52 -2.26
C GLU A 7 -11.92 -2.34 -0.82
N ILE A 8 -10.64 -2.09 -0.67
CA ILE A 8 -9.93 -1.90 0.59
C ILE A 8 -9.17 -0.58 0.48
N LEU A 9 -9.41 0.33 1.39
CA LEU A 9 -8.61 1.54 1.51
C LEU A 9 -7.29 1.20 2.20
N ALA A 10 -6.19 1.41 1.50
CA ALA A 10 -4.84 1.27 2.04
C ALA A 10 -4.26 2.66 2.29
N THR A 11 -4.07 3.03 3.55
CA THR A 11 -3.41 4.28 3.94
C THR A 11 -2.05 3.99 4.54
N VAL A 12 -1.04 4.76 4.16
CA VAL A 12 0.33 4.64 4.69
C VAL A 12 0.69 5.90 5.46
N ARG A 13 1.15 5.75 6.69
CA ARG A 13 1.60 6.87 7.54
C ARG A 13 2.97 6.60 8.11
N PHE A 14 3.75 7.66 8.33
CA PHE A 14 4.96 7.55 9.14
C PHE A 14 4.59 7.25 10.58
N THR A 15 5.26 6.28 11.21
CA THR A 15 5.22 6.06 12.65
C THR A 15 6.44 6.69 13.34
N SER A 16 7.56 6.73 12.64
CA SER A 16 8.77 7.43 13.06
C SER A 16 9.58 7.92 11.87
N THR A 17 10.25 9.04 12.05
CA THR A 17 11.13 9.66 11.04
C THR A 17 12.41 10.14 11.73
N PRO A 18 13.55 10.18 11.02
CA PRO A 18 14.76 10.80 11.55
C PRO A 18 14.58 12.31 11.73
N ALA A 19 15.36 12.91 12.60
CA ALA A 19 15.39 14.36 12.76
C ALA A 19 15.79 15.06 11.45
N ASN A 20 15.23 16.26 11.25
CA ASN A 20 15.56 17.16 10.13
C ASN A 20 15.21 16.65 8.72
N THR A 21 14.29 15.69 8.60
CA THR A 21 13.76 15.26 7.29
C THR A 21 12.60 16.13 6.77
N GLY A 22 12.09 17.04 7.59
CA GLY A 22 10.86 17.78 7.30
C GLY A 22 9.60 16.91 7.36
N LYS A 23 9.72 15.68 7.89
CA LYS A 23 8.66 14.70 8.06
C LYS A 23 8.48 14.36 9.53
N TYR A 24 7.26 13.99 9.92
CA TYR A 24 6.92 13.67 11.30
C TYR A 24 5.99 12.45 11.41
N GLY A 25 5.97 11.84 12.58
CA GLY A 25 5.08 10.71 12.87
C GLY A 25 3.61 11.11 12.74
N GLY A 26 2.79 10.25 12.12
CA GLY A 26 1.38 10.49 11.82
C GLY A 26 1.11 11.12 10.46
N GLU A 27 2.11 11.71 9.79
CA GLU A 27 1.95 12.29 8.45
C GLU A 27 1.58 11.21 7.42
N LEU A 28 0.63 11.54 6.54
CA LEU A 28 0.21 10.67 5.44
C LEU A 28 1.35 10.57 4.41
N VAL A 29 1.71 9.33 4.09
CA VAL A 29 2.73 9.02 3.07
C VAL A 29 2.05 8.73 1.74
N ASN A 30 1.02 7.85 1.76
CA ASN A 30 0.31 7.43 0.56
C ASN A 30 -1.09 6.93 0.92
N GLU A 31 -1.99 6.97 -0.05
CA GLU A 31 -3.33 6.43 0.07
C GLU A 31 -3.79 5.86 -1.26
N GLN A 32 -4.33 4.65 -1.24
CA GLN A 32 -4.83 3.97 -2.44
C GLN A 32 -6.02 3.06 -2.11
N THR A 33 -6.91 2.90 -3.07
CA THR A 33 -7.90 1.84 -3.04
C THR A 33 -7.32 0.60 -3.73
N VAL A 34 -7.28 -0.51 -3.03
CA VAL A 34 -6.74 -1.78 -3.53
C VAL A 34 -7.76 -2.90 -3.43
N TYR A 35 -7.55 -3.99 -4.15
CA TYR A 35 -8.37 -5.18 -4.06
C TYR A 35 -7.60 -6.44 -4.44
N PHE A 36 -8.06 -7.59 -3.95
CA PHE A 36 -7.49 -8.88 -4.30
C PHE A 36 -8.29 -9.55 -5.41
N GLN A 37 -7.59 -10.10 -6.42
CA GLN A 37 -8.16 -10.82 -7.54
C GLN A 37 -7.41 -12.12 -7.79
N LYS A 38 -8.14 -13.22 -8.08
CA LYS A 38 -7.49 -14.46 -8.56
C LYS A 38 -7.15 -14.32 -10.03
N ALA A 39 -5.88 -14.60 -10.37
CA ALA A 39 -5.44 -14.67 -11.75
C ALA A 39 -5.73 -16.04 -12.38
N PRO A 40 -5.86 -16.12 -13.72
CA PRO A 40 -6.06 -17.38 -14.42
C PRO A 40 -4.93 -18.41 -14.19
N ASP A 41 -3.71 -17.94 -13.92
CA ASP A 41 -2.54 -18.77 -13.63
C ASP A 41 -2.49 -19.28 -12.17
N GLY A 42 -3.54 -19.04 -11.39
CA GLY A 42 -3.68 -19.51 -10.02
C GLY A 42 -3.00 -18.65 -8.95
N LYS A 43 -2.51 -17.46 -9.30
CA LYS A 43 -1.95 -16.50 -8.33
C LYS A 43 -3.04 -15.61 -7.73
N MET A 44 -2.75 -15.04 -6.57
CA MET A 44 -3.50 -13.95 -5.97
C MET A 44 -2.82 -12.63 -6.33
N LEU A 45 -3.53 -11.76 -7.05
CA LEU A 45 -3.07 -10.42 -7.40
C LEU A 45 -3.58 -9.42 -6.37
N LEU A 46 -2.72 -8.49 -5.97
CA LEU A 46 -3.10 -7.23 -5.33
C LEU A 46 -3.06 -6.15 -6.41
N ARG A 47 -4.19 -5.50 -6.65
CA ARG A 47 -4.34 -4.46 -7.67
C ARG A 47 -4.72 -3.13 -7.04
N SER A 48 -4.31 -2.03 -7.66
CA SER A 48 -4.77 -0.69 -7.28
C SER A 48 -5.91 -0.28 -8.18
N ARG A 49 -7.00 0.22 -7.59
CA ARG A 49 -8.15 0.75 -8.33
C ARG A 49 -7.81 2.12 -8.90
N LEU A 50 -7.82 2.24 -10.22
CA LEU A 50 -7.71 3.54 -10.88
C LEU A 50 -9.10 4.18 -10.98
N LEU A 51 -9.28 5.30 -10.26
CA LEU A 51 -10.54 6.06 -10.26
C LEU A 51 -10.50 7.28 -11.20
N ILE A 52 -9.78 7.16 -12.34
CA ILE A 52 -9.53 8.29 -13.25
C ILE A 52 -10.77 8.61 -14.09
N ASN A 53 -11.38 7.58 -14.65
CA ASN A 53 -12.58 7.73 -15.46
C ASN A 53 -13.62 6.69 -15.03
N LYS A 54 -14.87 7.11 -14.89
CA LYS A 54 -16.01 6.23 -14.62
C LYS A 54 -17.12 6.54 -15.61
N ALA A 55 -17.80 5.50 -16.08
CA ALA A 55 -19.08 5.61 -16.79
C ALA A 55 -20.10 4.72 -16.09
N ASP A 56 -21.38 5.05 -16.25
CA ASP A 56 -22.43 4.17 -15.78
C ASP A 56 -22.36 2.84 -16.54
N SER A 57 -22.66 1.74 -15.84
CA SER A 57 -22.61 0.38 -16.40
C SER A 57 -23.53 0.18 -17.63
N VAL A 58 -24.56 1.02 -17.75
CA VAL A 58 -25.51 1.02 -18.88
C VAL A 58 -25.04 1.85 -20.07
N ASP A 59 -23.99 2.65 -19.90
CA ASP A 59 -23.46 3.50 -20.96
C ASP A 59 -22.59 2.72 -21.94
N ASN A 60 -22.79 2.93 -23.24
CA ASN A 60 -22.00 2.29 -24.31
C ASN A 60 -20.50 2.61 -24.20
N ILE A 61 -20.14 3.77 -23.62
CA ILE A 61 -18.76 4.19 -23.38
C ILE A 61 -18.08 3.38 -22.25
N ASN A 62 -18.85 2.75 -21.36
CA ASN A 62 -18.32 1.98 -20.24
C ASN A 62 -17.35 0.88 -20.70
N ARG A 63 -17.67 0.20 -21.80
CA ARG A 63 -16.78 -0.83 -22.37
C ARG A 63 -15.43 -0.24 -22.80
N ALA A 64 -15.44 0.92 -23.46
CA ALA A 64 -14.21 1.59 -23.90
C ALA A 64 -13.37 2.06 -22.71
N ILE A 65 -14.00 2.61 -21.68
CA ILE A 65 -13.34 3.03 -20.44
C ILE A 65 -12.71 1.83 -19.73
N THR A 66 -13.44 0.72 -19.59
CA THR A 66 -12.95 -0.49 -18.93
C THR A 66 -11.74 -1.08 -19.65
N ILE A 67 -11.74 -1.10 -20.99
CA ILE A 67 -10.61 -1.61 -21.78
C ILE A 67 -9.39 -0.67 -21.71
N SER A 68 -9.62 0.63 -21.58
CA SER A 68 -8.57 1.65 -21.59
C SER A 68 -7.96 1.95 -20.22
N ASN A 69 -8.56 1.48 -19.13
CA ASN A 69 -8.15 1.74 -17.75
C ASN A 69 -7.92 0.44 -16.99
N GLU A 70 -6.90 -0.32 -17.41
CA GLU A 70 -6.52 -1.54 -16.71
C GLU A 70 -5.89 -1.18 -15.34
N ASP A 71 -6.46 -1.72 -14.28
CA ASP A 71 -5.96 -1.51 -12.92
C ASP A 71 -4.56 -2.14 -12.76
N PRO A 72 -3.54 -1.40 -12.30
CA PRO A 72 -2.19 -1.92 -12.19
C PRO A 72 -2.09 -3.02 -11.13
N ILE A 73 -1.25 -4.00 -11.41
CA ILE A 73 -0.90 -5.06 -10.48
C ILE A 73 0.23 -4.56 -9.57
N ILE A 74 -0.04 -4.41 -8.28
CA ILE A 74 0.94 -4.02 -7.27
C ILE A 74 1.83 -5.21 -6.90
N ALA A 75 1.22 -6.39 -6.73
CA ALA A 75 1.92 -7.61 -6.35
C ALA A 75 1.17 -8.88 -6.81
N ALA A 76 1.91 -9.98 -6.95
CA ALA A 76 1.36 -11.29 -7.25
C ALA A 76 1.89 -12.32 -6.25
N PHE A 77 0.99 -13.06 -5.60
CA PHE A 77 1.30 -14.01 -4.56
C PHE A 77 0.92 -15.43 -4.98
N LYS A 78 1.78 -16.40 -4.64
CA LYS A 78 1.43 -17.81 -4.75
C LYS A 78 0.33 -18.13 -3.73
N ILE A 79 -0.75 -18.77 -4.17
CA ILE A 79 -1.81 -19.25 -3.29
C ILE A 79 -1.36 -20.60 -2.70
N GLU A 80 -1.40 -20.69 -1.38
CA GLU A 80 -1.34 -21.95 -0.64
C GLU A 80 -2.79 -22.40 -0.42
N ASN A 81 -3.20 -23.51 -1.03
CA ASN A 81 -4.56 -24.04 -0.85
C ASN A 81 -4.75 -24.49 0.60
N LEU A 82 -5.80 -23.96 1.23
CA LEU A 82 -6.31 -24.45 2.50
C LEU A 82 -7.62 -25.21 2.25
N ALA A 83 -7.88 -26.24 3.05
CA ALA A 83 -9.22 -26.81 3.17
C ALA A 83 -10.22 -25.68 3.53
N ASN A 84 -11.48 -25.77 3.10
CA ASN A 84 -12.56 -24.84 3.45
C ASN A 84 -12.63 -23.52 2.65
N LYS A 85 -12.33 -23.53 1.35
CA LYS A 85 -12.51 -22.37 0.45
C LYS A 85 -11.75 -21.09 0.83
N ALA A 86 -10.76 -21.19 1.72
CA ALA A 86 -9.87 -20.08 2.06
C ALA A 86 -8.61 -20.12 1.19
N SER A 87 -8.13 -18.96 0.76
CA SER A 87 -6.84 -18.81 0.09
C SER A 87 -5.83 -18.20 1.05
N LYS A 88 -4.70 -18.87 1.25
CA LYS A 88 -3.60 -18.35 2.06
C LYS A 88 -2.49 -17.84 1.15
N ILE A 89 -1.95 -16.68 1.44
CA ILE A 89 -0.81 -16.08 0.74
C ILE A 89 0.26 -15.63 1.73
N LYS A 90 1.54 -15.67 1.29
CA LYS A 90 2.67 -15.15 2.07
C LYS A 90 2.94 -13.71 1.64
N VAL A 91 2.78 -12.77 2.55
CA VAL A 91 2.93 -11.33 2.29
C VAL A 91 4.14 -10.68 2.98
N GLY A 92 4.91 -11.45 3.76
CA GLY A 92 6.00 -10.89 4.57
C GLY A 92 7.06 -10.15 3.75
N SER A 93 7.55 -10.75 2.67
CA SER A 93 8.53 -10.10 1.78
C SER A 93 7.97 -8.84 1.12
N PHE A 94 6.70 -8.86 0.71
CA PHE A 94 6.03 -7.73 0.08
C PHE A 94 6.05 -6.46 0.95
N PHE A 95 5.84 -6.60 2.26
CA PHE A 95 5.91 -5.46 3.18
C PHE A 95 7.34 -4.97 3.43
N LEU A 96 8.35 -5.75 3.10
CA LEU A 96 9.77 -5.39 3.24
C LEU A 96 10.41 -4.94 1.91
N GLU A 97 9.66 -4.92 0.82
CA GLU A 97 10.10 -4.39 -0.47
C GLU A 97 9.95 -2.87 -0.55
N ASP A 98 10.66 -2.27 -1.50
CA ASP A 98 10.51 -0.85 -1.84
C ASP A 98 9.34 -0.64 -2.80
N ASN A 99 8.14 -0.69 -2.26
CA ASN A 99 6.90 -0.57 -3.00
C ASN A 99 6.32 0.84 -2.87
N VAL A 100 6.23 1.55 -3.99
CA VAL A 100 5.66 2.91 -4.06
C VAL A 100 4.18 2.92 -3.65
N ALA A 101 3.43 1.86 -3.94
CA ALA A 101 2.01 1.81 -3.58
C ALA A 101 1.78 1.78 -2.05
N LEU A 102 2.71 1.18 -1.28
CA LEU A 102 2.61 1.05 0.17
C LEU A 102 3.83 1.64 0.89
N GLY A 103 4.37 2.74 0.37
CA GLY A 103 5.52 3.43 0.93
C GLY A 103 5.70 4.83 0.35
N PRO A 104 6.84 5.48 0.62
CA PRO A 104 7.15 6.78 0.06
C PRO A 104 7.20 6.75 -1.46
N ASP A 105 6.61 7.75 -2.08
CA ASP A 105 6.69 7.94 -3.52
C ASP A 105 8.06 8.47 -3.96
N ARG A 106 8.25 8.63 -5.27
CA ARG A 106 9.51 9.10 -5.84
C ARG A 106 9.90 10.50 -5.36
N MET A 107 8.93 11.39 -5.22
CA MET A 107 9.18 12.77 -4.80
C MET A 107 9.59 12.81 -3.32
N GLN A 108 8.87 12.10 -2.45
CA GLN A 108 9.20 11.98 -1.04
C GLN A 108 10.58 11.33 -0.82
N LYS A 109 10.91 10.28 -1.58
CA LYS A 109 12.25 9.67 -1.55
C LYS A 109 13.33 10.66 -1.94
N THR A 110 13.12 11.44 -3.00
CA THR A 110 14.06 12.47 -3.44
C THR A 110 14.25 13.55 -2.37
N GLN A 111 13.16 14.03 -1.76
CA GLN A 111 13.21 15.02 -0.67
C GLN A 111 13.99 14.54 0.55
N MET A 112 13.85 13.26 0.90
CA MET A 112 14.56 12.64 2.02
C MET A 112 15.93 12.06 1.63
N GLY A 113 16.32 12.15 0.35
CA GLY A 113 17.57 11.60 -0.18
C GLY A 113 17.66 10.07 -0.15
N LEU A 114 16.51 9.39 -0.10
CA LEU A 114 16.46 7.93 -0.06
C LEU A 114 16.87 7.32 -1.40
N GLN A 115 17.73 6.31 -1.34
CA GLN A 115 18.24 5.58 -2.49
C GLN A 115 17.73 4.13 -2.46
N ALA A 116 18.63 3.15 -2.41
CA ALA A 116 18.27 1.75 -2.36
C ALA A 116 17.77 1.34 -0.97
N LEU A 117 16.67 0.60 -0.91
CA LEU A 117 16.20 -0.04 0.31
C LEU A 117 17.19 -1.14 0.72
N LEU A 118 17.41 -1.28 2.02
CA LEU A 118 18.24 -2.31 2.63
C LEU A 118 17.34 -3.34 3.34
N PRO A 119 16.92 -4.43 2.67
CA PRO A 119 16.02 -5.41 3.27
C PRO A 119 16.60 -6.06 4.54
N ALA A 120 17.91 -6.29 4.59
CA ALA A 120 18.60 -6.84 5.77
C ALA A 120 18.53 -5.93 7.02
N ASN A 121 18.26 -4.63 6.82
CA ASN A 121 18.13 -3.64 7.89
C ASN A 121 16.65 -3.23 8.09
N SER A 122 15.73 -4.03 7.56
CA SER A 122 14.29 -3.74 7.58
C SER A 122 13.54 -4.93 8.17
N TYR A 123 12.45 -4.66 8.91
CA TYR A 123 11.67 -5.71 9.54
C TYR A 123 10.20 -5.30 9.71
N ILE A 124 9.34 -6.29 9.90
CA ILE A 124 7.94 -6.09 10.32
C ILE A 124 7.93 -5.98 11.84
N GLU A 125 7.50 -4.83 12.35
CA GLU A 125 7.42 -4.58 13.79
C GLU A 125 6.19 -5.26 14.40
N SER A 126 5.03 -5.13 13.74
CA SER A 126 3.80 -5.77 14.20
C SER A 126 2.76 -5.89 13.10
N ILE A 127 1.88 -6.88 13.24
CA ILE A 127 0.66 -7.04 12.45
C ILE A 127 -0.48 -7.18 13.44
N LYS A 128 -1.52 -6.33 13.31
CA LYS A 128 -2.71 -6.36 14.17
C LYS A 128 -3.95 -6.32 13.28
N THR A 129 -4.86 -7.26 13.49
CA THR A 129 -6.12 -7.35 12.76
C THR A 129 -7.28 -7.07 13.70
N PHE A 130 -8.16 -6.21 13.27
CA PHE A 130 -9.41 -5.81 13.91
C PHE A 130 -10.59 -6.19 12.99
N PRO A 131 -11.83 -6.12 13.45
CA PRO A 131 -12.97 -6.56 12.63
C PRO A 131 -13.07 -5.89 11.25
N MET A 132 -12.67 -4.61 11.13
CA MET A 132 -12.81 -3.83 9.90
C MET A 132 -11.49 -3.43 9.25
N ASN A 133 -10.36 -3.58 9.94
CA ASN A 133 -9.05 -3.16 9.44
C ASN A 133 -7.93 -4.08 9.89
N THR A 134 -6.84 -4.03 9.15
CA THR A 134 -5.57 -4.67 9.48
C THR A 134 -4.46 -3.63 9.41
N GLU A 135 -3.67 -3.56 10.48
CA GLU A 135 -2.53 -2.65 10.61
C GLU A 135 -1.22 -3.44 10.48
N VAL A 136 -0.36 -2.99 9.59
CA VAL A 136 0.98 -3.57 9.40
C VAL A 136 2.02 -2.49 9.65
N ARG A 137 2.78 -2.62 10.74
CA ARG A 137 3.90 -1.74 11.05
C ARG A 137 5.20 -2.32 10.59
N THR A 138 5.99 -1.51 9.90
CA THR A 138 7.30 -1.88 9.41
C THR A 138 8.34 -0.83 9.77
N VAL A 139 9.55 -1.26 10.01
CA VAL A 139 10.73 -0.39 10.09
C VAL A 139 11.58 -0.70 8.87
N LYS A 140 11.83 0.31 8.03
CA LYS A 140 12.57 0.17 6.78
C LYS A 140 13.76 1.11 6.77
N THR A 141 14.88 0.63 6.25
CA THR A 141 16.13 1.39 6.15
C THR A 141 16.57 1.50 4.70
N TRP A 142 16.91 2.70 4.28
CA TRP A 142 17.44 2.99 2.96
C TRP A 142 18.88 3.52 3.06
N MET A 143 19.67 3.26 2.04
CA MET A 143 20.82 4.09 1.74
C MET A 143 20.35 5.52 1.47
N ALA A 144 21.09 6.51 1.94
CA ALA A 144 20.68 7.89 1.76
C ALA A 144 21.88 8.81 1.49
N SER A 145 21.63 9.92 0.77
CA SER A 145 22.64 10.94 0.54
C SER A 145 22.93 11.72 1.82
N SER A 146 24.20 11.92 2.14
CA SER A 146 24.64 12.65 3.31
C SER A 146 24.27 14.15 3.29
N SER A 147 23.93 14.70 2.13
CA SER A 147 23.57 16.12 1.99
C SER A 147 22.13 16.44 2.42
N THR A 148 21.30 15.45 2.69
CA THR A 148 19.85 15.64 2.84
C THR A 148 19.36 15.64 4.29
N ASN A 149 20.01 14.93 5.20
CA ASN A 149 19.62 14.90 6.62
C ASN A 149 20.76 14.44 7.52
N ALA A 150 20.64 14.72 8.82
CA ALA A 150 21.68 14.41 9.82
C ALA A 150 21.93 12.90 9.94
N ALA A 151 20.92 12.05 9.85
CA ALA A 151 21.10 10.60 9.93
C ALA A 151 21.91 10.08 8.74
N ALA A 152 21.62 10.57 7.53
CA ALA A 152 22.39 10.25 6.33
C ALA A 152 23.84 10.75 6.43
N ALA A 153 24.08 11.96 6.97
CA ALA A 153 25.42 12.50 7.17
C ALA A 153 26.27 11.64 8.13
N LEU A 154 25.65 11.09 9.17
CA LEU A 154 26.35 10.30 10.17
C LEU A 154 26.58 8.83 9.75
N THR A 155 25.64 8.25 9.02
CA THR A 155 25.59 6.79 8.81
C THR A 155 25.48 6.37 7.35
N GLY A 156 25.21 7.30 6.42
CA GLY A 156 24.84 6.99 5.04
C GLY A 156 23.49 6.28 4.90
N LYS A 157 22.67 6.28 5.97
CA LYS A 157 21.41 5.53 6.03
C LYS A 157 20.31 6.38 6.66
N VAL A 158 19.06 6.10 6.25
CA VAL A 158 17.85 6.64 6.84
C VAL A 158 16.91 5.49 7.17
N THR A 159 16.40 5.48 8.39
CA THR A 159 15.43 4.50 8.86
C THR A 159 14.09 5.20 9.12
N LEU A 160 13.01 4.65 8.58
CA LEU A 160 11.64 5.14 8.71
C LEU A 160 10.75 4.05 9.30
N GLY A 161 9.90 4.43 10.22
CA GLY A 161 8.76 3.61 10.64
C GLY A 161 7.57 3.92 9.76
N LEU A 162 6.88 2.90 9.26
CA LEU A 162 5.68 3.01 8.42
C LEU A 162 4.57 2.16 9.02
N ASN A 163 3.34 2.67 8.97
CA ASN A 163 2.14 1.90 9.25
C ASN A 163 1.26 1.87 8.00
N VAL A 164 0.94 0.68 7.54
CA VAL A 164 -0.05 0.47 6.48
C VAL A 164 -1.34 -0.01 7.13
N SER A 165 -2.40 0.77 6.97
CA SER A 165 -3.75 0.44 7.43
C SER A 165 -4.58 -0.02 6.24
N PHE A 166 -5.11 -1.23 6.29
CA PHE A 166 -6.06 -1.76 5.31
C PHE A 166 -7.46 -1.75 5.91
N VAL A 167 -8.34 -0.90 5.39
CA VAL A 167 -9.73 -0.75 5.84
C VAL A 167 -10.67 -1.29 4.78
N LEU A 168 -11.47 -2.29 5.12
CA LEU A 168 -12.48 -2.82 4.20
C LEU A 168 -13.57 -1.76 3.95
N LEU A 169 -13.73 -1.36 2.69
CA LEU A 169 -14.76 -0.41 2.33
C LEU A 169 -16.15 -1.05 2.28
N PRO A 170 -17.22 -0.30 2.61
CA PRO A 170 -18.59 -0.79 2.51
C PRO A 170 -18.94 -1.11 1.05
N SER A 171 -19.78 -2.12 0.85
CA SER A 171 -20.23 -2.53 -0.51
C SER A 171 -21.16 -1.51 -1.16
N SER A 172 -21.79 -0.65 -0.38
CA SER A 172 -22.64 0.44 -0.86
C SER A 172 -22.10 1.76 -0.35
N PRO A 173 -22.01 2.79 -1.21
CA PRO A 173 -21.60 4.13 -0.76
C PRO A 173 -22.57 4.64 0.31
N MET A 174 -22.06 5.38 1.27
CA MET A 174 -22.90 6.12 2.20
C MET A 174 -23.63 7.23 1.43
N SER A 175 -24.94 7.39 1.67
CA SER A 175 -25.65 8.56 1.16
C SER A 175 -25.09 9.83 1.79
N SER A 176 -24.88 10.86 0.96
CA SER A 176 -24.52 12.19 1.48
C SER A 176 -25.63 12.71 2.39
N ARG A 177 -25.30 13.18 3.59
CA ARG A 177 -26.21 13.94 4.43
C ARG A 177 -25.96 15.42 4.14
N LEU A 178 -26.99 16.11 3.66
CA LEU A 178 -27.00 17.57 3.70
C LEU A 178 -27.29 17.96 5.15
N PHE A 179 -26.40 18.72 5.73
CA PHE A 179 -26.66 19.42 7.00
C PHE A 179 -27.27 20.76 6.61
N ASP A 180 -28.54 20.96 7.00
CA ASP A 180 -29.23 22.25 6.91
C ASP A 180 -28.66 23.21 7.95
#